data_2a574504b8f7ce289d21fc888e0e1c1b
#
_entry.id   2a574504b8f7ce289d21fc888e0e1c1b
#
_cell.length_a   1.000
_cell.length_b   1.000
_cell.length_c   1.000
_cell.angle_alpha   90.00
_cell.angle_beta   90.00
_cell.angle_gamma   90.00
#
_symmetry.space_group_name_H-M   'P 1'
#
loop_
_entity.id
_entity.type
_entity.pdbx_description
1 polymer ?
#
loop_
_entity_poly.entity_id
_entity_poly.type
_entity_poly.pdbx_seq_one_letter_code
_entity_poly.pdbx_strand_id
1 'polypeptide(L)'
;MKKKLTYTLLMAMMALSIAACGKKDGGQEAVEGTIATDDMSDFYAIVQKADGNQLTVELDDGSSINVDISEAHTNPAWSWMPGDEVDIYYSGEGDPTDGMKAAEVQMDVPYENTNSDFSENTQVYGEITAVTDDAITVREEEGRNEEDGPQDGTEYTFKRASYGFDIGEPAVGTYAQILYIGELGADDATCFRILTDDMMDDPASDVYAVQGTLTKLEDDVVYLQCDDATEFKFSVSGDDQLLSDATAAVGKKVKISFVDSLRMRVATADSITVVE
;
A
#
# COMPACT_ATOMS: atom_id res chain seq x y z
N MET A 1 -19.74 26.02 23.75
CA MET A 1 -18.32 26.15 24.08
C MET A 1 -17.70 24.78 23.94
N LYS A 2 -17.18 24.46 22.74
CA LYS A 2 -16.47 23.20 22.46
C LYS A 2 -14.98 23.49 22.58
N LYS A 3 -14.29 22.78 23.47
CA LYS A 3 -12.85 22.90 23.69
C LYS A 3 -12.14 22.20 22.54
N LYS A 4 -11.41 22.97 21.73
CA LYS A 4 -10.45 22.44 20.75
C LYS A 4 -9.31 21.80 21.54
N LEU A 5 -9.07 20.51 21.31
CA LEU A 5 -7.92 19.80 21.85
C LEU A 5 -6.83 19.85 20.75
N THR A 6 -5.91 20.76 20.91
CA THR A 6 -4.74 20.90 20.03
C THR A 6 -3.73 19.84 20.45
N TYR A 7 -3.53 18.82 19.62
CA TYR A 7 -2.41 17.89 19.77
C TYR A 7 -1.19 18.50 19.05
N THR A 8 -0.32 19.10 19.85
CA THR A 8 1.00 19.52 19.37
C THR A 8 1.91 18.30 19.40
N LEU A 9 2.13 17.66 18.26
CA LEU A 9 3.15 16.63 18.12
C LEU A 9 4.51 17.30 17.98
N LEU A 10 5.32 17.18 19.02
CA LEU A 10 6.67 17.75 19.09
C LEU A 10 7.62 16.80 18.35
N MET A 11 7.87 17.04 17.07
CA MET A 11 8.98 16.39 16.35
C MET A 11 10.27 17.14 16.65
N ALA A 12 11.17 16.50 17.36
CA ALA A 12 12.52 17.00 17.58
C ALA A 12 13.39 16.66 16.35
N MET A 13 13.60 17.65 15.48
CA MET A 13 14.61 17.57 14.43
C MET A 13 16.01 17.69 15.03
N MET A 14 16.84 16.67 14.88
CA MET A 14 18.30 16.80 15.00
C MET A 14 18.87 17.17 13.63
N ALA A 15 19.16 18.43 13.44
CA ALA A 15 19.99 18.89 12.33
C ALA A 15 21.44 18.46 12.56
N LEU A 16 21.95 17.48 11.82
CA LEU A 16 23.39 17.24 11.69
C LEU A 16 23.91 18.00 10.47
N SER A 17 24.51 19.15 10.72
CA SER A 17 25.32 19.87 9.74
C SER A 17 26.66 19.14 9.57
N ILE A 18 26.87 18.49 8.42
CA ILE A 18 28.20 18.05 7.99
C ILE A 18 28.66 18.95 6.84
N ALA A 19 29.51 19.91 7.17
CA ALA A 19 30.31 20.61 6.19
C ALA A 19 31.48 19.72 5.77
N ALA A 20 31.48 19.24 4.53
CA ALA A 20 32.68 18.67 3.89
C ALA A 20 32.80 19.17 2.46
N CYS A 21 33.77 20.05 2.27
CA CYS A 21 34.31 20.49 0.97
C CYS A 21 35.03 19.33 0.30
N GLY A 22 34.69 18.98 -0.96
CA GLY A 22 35.50 18.05 -1.77
C GLY A 22 34.82 17.72 -3.10
N LYS A 23 35.25 18.41 -4.18
CA LYS A 23 34.91 18.10 -5.58
C LYS A 23 35.31 16.68 -5.94
N LYS A 24 34.39 15.92 -6.58
CA LYS A 24 34.64 15.17 -7.83
C LYS A 24 33.34 14.52 -8.38
N ASP A 25 33.23 14.67 -9.68
CA ASP A 25 32.29 14.22 -10.67
C ASP A 25 31.54 12.88 -10.47
N GLY A 26 30.22 12.88 -10.83
CA GLY A 26 29.51 11.74 -11.38
C GLY A 26 28.80 10.88 -10.33
N GLY A 27 27.85 11.43 -9.57
CA GLY A 27 26.88 10.67 -8.80
C GLY A 27 25.50 11.32 -8.98
N GLN A 28 24.49 10.53 -9.28
CA GLN A 28 23.11 10.96 -9.22
C GLN A 28 22.88 11.58 -7.84
N GLU A 29 22.51 12.86 -7.81
CA GLU A 29 22.06 13.52 -6.60
C GLU A 29 20.81 12.77 -6.13
N ALA A 30 20.86 12.29 -4.89
CA ALA A 30 19.65 11.86 -4.19
C ALA A 30 18.73 13.10 -4.14
N VAL A 31 17.56 12.99 -4.70
CA VAL A 31 16.51 14.01 -4.58
C VAL A 31 16.12 14.02 -3.11
N GLU A 32 16.48 15.08 -2.37
CA GLU A 32 16.00 15.29 -1.02
C GLU A 32 14.48 15.38 -1.06
N GLY A 33 13.80 14.41 -0.46
CA GLY A 33 12.36 14.40 -0.28
C GLY A 33 11.95 15.39 0.82
N THR A 34 10.93 16.13 0.57
CA THR A 34 10.25 17.19 1.32
C THR A 34 10.84 18.60 1.14
N ILE A 35 10.00 19.49 0.66
CA ILE A 35 10.27 20.93 0.68
C ILE A 35 10.15 21.39 2.14
N ALA A 36 11.04 22.29 2.59
CA ALA A 36 10.88 22.91 3.90
C ALA A 36 9.57 23.74 3.92
N THR A 37 8.58 23.24 4.63
CA THR A 37 7.24 23.86 4.73
C THR A 37 7.11 24.86 5.87
N ASP A 38 8.19 25.07 6.67
CA ASP A 38 8.19 25.91 7.88
C ASP A 38 7.70 27.35 7.67
N ASP A 39 7.83 27.89 6.44
CA ASP A 39 7.39 29.24 6.07
C ASP A 39 6.17 29.22 5.11
N MET A 40 5.47 28.09 4.98
CA MET A 40 4.29 27.95 4.12
C MET A 40 3.02 27.96 4.95
N SER A 41 1.93 28.40 4.33
CA SER A 41 0.58 28.15 4.85
C SER A 41 0.12 26.78 4.38
N ASP A 42 -0.72 26.13 5.17
CA ASP A 42 -1.31 24.84 4.87
C ASP A 42 -2.82 24.82 5.13
N PHE A 43 -3.49 23.87 4.51
CA PHE A 43 -4.87 23.53 4.82
C PHE A 43 -5.15 22.07 4.54
N TYR A 44 -6.03 21.50 5.35
CA TYR A 44 -6.60 20.18 5.14
C TYR A 44 -7.74 20.23 4.13
N ALA A 45 -7.85 19.20 3.28
CA ALA A 45 -8.93 19.06 2.32
C ALA A 45 -9.20 17.58 1.96
N ILE A 46 -10.38 17.33 1.35
CA ILE A 46 -10.74 16.02 0.81
C ILE A 46 -10.77 16.10 -0.71
N VAL A 47 -10.03 15.22 -1.39
CA VAL A 47 -10.01 15.13 -2.85
C VAL A 47 -11.40 14.72 -3.35
N GLN A 48 -11.98 15.53 -4.23
CA GLN A 48 -13.24 15.23 -4.92
C GLN A 48 -12.98 14.70 -6.32
N LYS A 49 -11.93 15.20 -6.97
CA LYS A 49 -11.51 14.80 -8.32
C LYS A 49 -10.04 15.10 -8.53
N ALA A 50 -9.36 14.20 -9.23
CA ALA A 50 -8.04 14.43 -9.79
C ALA A 50 -8.11 14.44 -11.33
N ASP A 51 -7.51 15.43 -11.97
CA ASP A 51 -7.50 15.58 -13.43
C ASP A 51 -6.13 16.15 -13.87
N GLY A 52 -5.21 15.24 -14.18
CA GLY A 52 -3.83 15.60 -14.52
C GLY A 52 -3.16 16.36 -13.38
N ASN A 53 -2.84 17.62 -13.62
CA ASN A 53 -2.16 18.50 -12.65
C ASN A 53 -3.14 19.36 -11.82
N GLN A 54 -4.40 18.97 -11.74
CA GLN A 54 -5.40 19.67 -10.94
C GLN A 54 -6.10 18.73 -9.97
N LEU A 55 -6.25 19.16 -8.74
CA LEU A 55 -7.13 18.55 -7.76
C LEU A 55 -8.34 19.46 -7.56
N THR A 56 -9.55 18.91 -7.60
CA THR A 56 -10.73 19.55 -7.01
C THR A 56 -10.85 19.02 -5.60
N VAL A 57 -10.82 19.89 -4.61
CA VAL A 57 -10.86 19.49 -3.19
C VAL A 57 -11.99 20.19 -2.46
N GLU A 58 -12.53 19.53 -1.44
CA GLU A 58 -13.53 20.05 -0.51
C GLU A 58 -12.83 20.52 0.76
N LEU A 59 -13.13 21.74 1.18
CA LEU A 59 -12.62 22.35 2.40
C LEU A 59 -13.52 22.04 3.60
N ASP A 60 -13.06 22.29 4.82
CA ASP A 60 -13.80 22.10 6.08
C ASP A 60 -15.18 22.77 6.14
N ASP A 61 -15.37 23.84 5.40
CA ASP A 61 -16.65 24.56 5.34
C ASP A 61 -17.63 23.99 4.30
N GLY A 62 -17.23 22.92 3.59
CA GLY A 62 -18.00 22.27 2.54
C GLY A 62 -17.91 22.97 1.18
N SER A 63 -17.12 24.02 1.03
CA SER A 63 -16.84 24.64 -0.26
C SER A 63 -15.83 23.82 -1.04
N SER A 64 -15.89 23.88 -2.38
CA SER A 64 -14.92 23.21 -3.25
C SER A 64 -14.09 24.22 -4.02
N ILE A 65 -12.79 23.95 -4.12
CA ILE A 65 -11.85 24.73 -4.91
C ILE A 65 -11.02 23.82 -5.84
N ASN A 66 -10.47 24.41 -6.90
CA ASN A 66 -9.47 23.74 -7.73
C ASN A 66 -8.08 24.17 -7.28
N VAL A 67 -7.16 23.22 -7.18
CA VAL A 67 -5.76 23.44 -6.81
C VAL A 67 -4.87 22.96 -7.94
N ASP A 68 -3.98 23.83 -8.41
CA ASP A 68 -2.96 23.50 -9.41
C ASP A 68 -1.76 22.85 -8.72
N ILE A 69 -1.52 21.58 -9.04
CA ILE A 69 -0.40 20.77 -8.51
C ILE A 69 0.72 20.57 -9.52
N SER A 70 0.73 21.31 -10.64
CA SER A 70 1.70 21.12 -11.74
C SER A 70 3.16 21.35 -11.34
N GLU A 71 3.39 22.16 -10.31
CA GLU A 71 4.71 22.49 -9.76
C GLU A 71 4.86 22.01 -8.30
N ALA A 72 3.85 21.31 -7.78
CA ALA A 72 3.85 20.85 -6.41
C ALA A 72 4.77 19.63 -6.24
N HIS A 73 5.45 19.56 -5.11
CA HIS A 73 6.05 18.32 -4.65
C HIS A 73 4.92 17.36 -4.24
N THR A 74 4.94 16.17 -4.76
CA THR A 74 3.98 15.11 -4.43
C THR A 74 4.72 13.79 -4.40
N ASN A 75 4.37 12.90 -3.47
CA ASN A 75 4.92 11.55 -3.50
C ASN A 75 4.37 10.77 -4.71
N PRO A 76 5.21 10.34 -5.66
CA PRO A 76 4.77 9.67 -6.89
C PRO A 76 4.21 8.25 -6.64
N ALA A 77 4.35 7.73 -5.44
CA ALA A 77 3.73 6.45 -5.07
C ALA A 77 2.21 6.55 -5.01
N TRP A 78 1.68 7.75 -4.70
CA TRP A 78 0.26 8.01 -4.59
C TRP A 78 -0.33 8.53 -5.90
N SER A 79 -1.33 7.83 -6.43
CA SER A 79 -2.25 8.36 -7.41
C SER A 79 -3.48 8.88 -6.67
N TRP A 80 -3.88 10.13 -6.92
CA TRP A 80 -4.98 10.75 -6.21
C TRP A 80 -6.33 10.10 -6.54
N MET A 81 -7.15 9.85 -5.51
CA MET A 81 -8.50 9.31 -5.64
C MET A 81 -9.50 10.19 -4.90
N PRO A 82 -10.77 10.25 -5.38
CA PRO A 82 -11.84 10.86 -4.60
C PRO A 82 -11.97 10.22 -3.22
N GLY A 83 -12.02 11.05 -2.19
CA GLY A 83 -12.06 10.61 -0.79
C GLY A 83 -10.69 10.58 -0.09
N ASP A 84 -9.57 10.79 -0.82
CA ASP A 84 -8.28 10.99 -0.17
C ASP A 84 -8.30 12.25 0.68
N GLU A 85 -7.82 12.15 1.91
CA GLU A 85 -7.58 13.28 2.81
C GLU A 85 -6.14 13.76 2.63
N VAL A 86 -5.97 15.07 2.44
CA VAL A 86 -4.67 15.65 2.07
C VAL A 86 -4.39 16.93 2.82
N ASP A 87 -3.11 17.17 3.12
CA ASP A 87 -2.59 18.46 3.54
C ASP A 87 -1.94 19.16 2.34
N ILE A 88 -2.40 20.37 2.05
CA ILE A 88 -1.94 21.17 0.91
C ILE A 88 -1.18 22.38 1.40
N TYR A 89 0.10 22.44 1.06
CA TYR A 89 1.01 23.55 1.39
C TYR A 89 1.11 24.51 0.23
N TYR A 90 1.13 25.82 0.51
CA TYR A 90 1.22 26.88 -0.49
C TYR A 90 1.98 28.09 0.00
N SER A 91 2.55 28.84 -0.94
CA SER A 91 3.23 30.10 -0.64
C SER A 91 2.23 31.24 -0.58
N GLY A 92 2.23 32.02 0.51
CA GLY A 92 1.38 33.17 0.71
C GLY A 92 0.66 33.14 2.04
N GLU A 93 -0.03 34.23 2.33
CA GLU A 93 -0.87 34.37 3.52
C GLU A 93 -2.34 34.50 3.11
N GLY A 94 -3.24 33.97 3.93
CA GLY A 94 -4.68 34.08 3.75
C GLY A 94 -5.36 32.75 3.49
N ASP A 95 -6.67 32.78 3.28
CA ASP A 95 -7.48 31.59 3.06
C ASP A 95 -7.23 30.99 1.66
N PRO A 96 -7.39 29.66 1.49
CA PRO A 96 -7.26 29.00 0.20
C PRO A 96 -8.29 29.55 -0.81
N THR A 97 -7.86 29.70 -2.08
CA THR A 97 -8.70 30.26 -3.14
C THR A 97 -8.72 29.38 -4.38
N ASP A 98 -9.81 29.43 -5.14
CA ASP A 98 -9.96 28.67 -6.38
C ASP A 98 -8.85 29.00 -7.39
N GLY A 99 -8.23 27.97 -7.96
CA GLY A 99 -7.12 28.06 -8.91
C GLY A 99 -5.76 28.36 -8.27
N MET A 100 -5.63 28.26 -6.95
CA MET A 100 -4.35 28.45 -6.27
C MET A 100 -3.33 27.38 -6.68
N LYS A 101 -2.04 27.68 -6.52
CA LYS A 101 -0.95 26.72 -6.74
C LYS A 101 -0.49 26.13 -5.42
N ALA A 102 -0.44 24.80 -5.36
CA ALA A 102 0.23 24.11 -4.28
C ALA A 102 1.76 24.13 -4.48
N ALA A 103 2.50 24.18 -3.38
CA ALA A 103 3.92 23.93 -3.35
C ALA A 103 4.22 22.47 -3.01
N GLU A 104 3.39 21.87 -2.15
CA GLU A 104 3.45 20.46 -1.77
C GLU A 104 2.05 19.94 -1.49
N VAL A 105 1.80 18.67 -1.77
CA VAL A 105 0.59 17.95 -1.36
C VAL A 105 1.01 16.64 -0.69
N GLN A 106 0.65 16.52 0.58
CA GLN A 106 0.92 15.32 1.38
C GLN A 106 -0.37 14.50 1.54
N MET A 107 -0.25 13.18 1.48
CA MET A 107 -1.33 12.26 1.82
C MET A 107 -1.44 12.19 3.34
N ASP A 108 -2.58 12.58 3.91
CA ASP A 108 -2.87 12.40 5.33
C ASP A 108 -3.54 11.05 5.55
N VAL A 109 -4.73 10.84 4.95
CA VAL A 109 -5.43 9.55 5.02
C VAL A 109 -5.84 9.11 3.61
N PRO A 110 -5.27 8.01 3.09
CA PRO A 110 -5.74 7.41 1.84
C PRO A 110 -7.19 6.95 1.96
N TYR A 111 -7.97 7.11 0.90
CA TYR A 111 -9.35 6.66 0.84
C TYR A 111 -9.53 5.18 1.24
N GLU A 112 -8.58 4.33 0.89
CA GLU A 112 -8.60 2.92 1.24
C GLU A 112 -8.60 2.67 2.75
N ASN A 113 -7.98 3.55 3.54
CA ASN A 113 -7.96 3.44 5.01
C ASN A 113 -9.31 3.76 5.65
N THR A 114 -10.16 4.51 4.96
CA THR A 114 -11.51 4.86 5.44
C THR A 114 -12.59 3.96 4.84
N ASN A 115 -12.25 3.16 3.82
CA ASN A 115 -13.18 2.27 3.14
C ASN A 115 -12.90 0.81 3.48
N SER A 116 -13.84 0.18 4.21
CA SER A 116 -13.74 -1.23 4.62
C SER A 116 -13.58 -2.22 3.46
N ASP A 117 -13.97 -1.86 2.23
CA ASP A 117 -13.81 -2.73 1.07
C ASP A 117 -12.33 -3.01 0.73
N PHE A 118 -11.41 -2.16 1.18
CA PHE A 118 -9.97 -2.31 0.96
C PHE A 118 -9.20 -2.84 2.19
N SER A 119 -9.85 -2.90 3.36
CA SER A 119 -9.17 -3.26 4.62
C SER A 119 -8.71 -4.71 4.66
N GLU A 120 -9.32 -5.59 3.87
CA GLU A 120 -9.01 -7.00 3.85
C GLU A 120 -8.65 -7.49 2.43
N ASN A 121 -7.74 -8.47 2.37
CA ASN A 121 -7.48 -9.18 1.12
C ASN A 121 -8.70 -9.99 0.70
N THR A 122 -8.95 -10.05 -0.60
CA THR A 122 -10.00 -10.93 -1.13
C THR A 122 -9.63 -12.39 -0.90
N GLN A 123 -10.60 -13.19 -0.47
CA GLN A 123 -10.37 -14.58 -0.11
C GLN A 123 -11.52 -15.48 -0.53
N VAL A 124 -11.19 -16.76 -0.75
CA VAL A 124 -12.14 -17.85 -0.86
C VAL A 124 -11.65 -19.03 -0.04
N TYR A 125 -12.56 -19.73 0.60
CA TYR A 125 -12.27 -20.96 1.34
C TYR A 125 -13.00 -22.14 0.71
N GLY A 126 -12.33 -23.29 0.58
CA GLY A 126 -12.96 -24.48 0.03
C GLY A 126 -12.02 -25.65 -0.19
N GLU A 127 -12.58 -26.72 -0.78
CA GLU A 127 -11.85 -27.93 -1.14
C GLU A 127 -11.01 -27.72 -2.40
N ILE A 128 -9.73 -28.06 -2.35
CA ILE A 128 -8.85 -28.07 -3.52
C ILE A 128 -9.25 -29.23 -4.44
N THR A 129 -9.74 -28.95 -5.63
CA THR A 129 -10.14 -29.95 -6.63
C THR A 129 -9.07 -30.18 -7.69
N ALA A 130 -8.17 -29.20 -7.92
CA ALA A 130 -6.98 -29.37 -8.76
C ALA A 130 -5.85 -28.46 -8.27
N VAL A 131 -4.62 -28.93 -8.38
CA VAL A 131 -3.41 -28.12 -8.09
C VAL A 131 -2.27 -28.52 -9.02
N THR A 132 -1.60 -27.49 -9.55
CA THR A 132 -0.39 -27.59 -10.37
C THR A 132 0.60 -26.52 -9.90
N ASP A 133 1.77 -26.47 -10.51
CA ASP A 133 2.75 -25.40 -10.23
C ASP A 133 2.22 -24.01 -10.60
N ASP A 134 1.36 -23.92 -11.64
CA ASP A 134 0.89 -22.66 -12.22
C ASP A 134 -0.53 -22.27 -11.82
N ALA A 135 -1.33 -23.19 -11.27
CA ALA A 135 -2.74 -22.96 -10.97
C ALA A 135 -3.26 -23.80 -9.82
N ILE A 136 -4.30 -23.29 -9.16
CA ILE A 136 -5.08 -24.00 -8.17
C ILE A 136 -6.57 -23.83 -8.47
N THR A 137 -7.34 -24.91 -8.35
CA THR A 137 -8.81 -24.88 -8.44
C THR A 137 -9.39 -25.26 -7.09
N VAL A 138 -10.31 -24.43 -6.61
CA VAL A 138 -10.98 -24.63 -5.32
C VAL A 138 -12.48 -24.63 -5.54
N ARG A 139 -13.15 -25.62 -4.96
CA ARG A 139 -14.61 -25.61 -4.83
C ARG A 139 -14.96 -24.87 -3.55
N GLU A 140 -15.57 -23.70 -3.70
CA GLU A 140 -15.97 -22.88 -2.58
C GLU A 140 -16.91 -23.61 -1.64
N GLU A 141 -16.64 -23.54 -0.33
CA GLU A 141 -17.56 -24.01 0.68
C GLU A 141 -18.57 -22.90 1.00
N GLU A 142 -19.74 -22.95 0.36
CA GLU A 142 -20.83 -22.05 0.68
C GLU A 142 -21.35 -22.38 2.09
N GLY A 143 -21.06 -21.47 3.01
CA GLY A 143 -21.55 -21.36 4.39
C GLY A 143 -22.03 -22.66 5.03
N ARG A 144 -21.27 -23.19 5.95
CA ARG A 144 -21.73 -24.25 6.85
C ARG A 144 -22.97 -23.83 7.61
N ASN A 145 -24.13 -24.02 7.03
CA ASN A 145 -25.32 -24.29 7.82
C ASN A 145 -25.21 -25.74 8.29
N GLU A 146 -25.04 -25.95 9.57
CA GLU A 146 -24.87 -27.29 10.21
C GLU A 146 -25.98 -28.29 9.84
N GLU A 147 -27.10 -27.82 9.25
CA GLU A 147 -28.26 -28.63 8.85
C GLU A 147 -28.19 -29.21 7.42
N ASP A 148 -27.44 -28.63 6.49
CA ASP A 148 -27.56 -28.97 5.07
C ASP A 148 -26.36 -29.77 4.50
N GLY A 149 -25.27 -29.90 5.24
CA GLY A 149 -24.03 -30.55 4.75
C GLY A 149 -23.31 -29.70 3.69
N PRO A 150 -22.18 -30.18 3.12
CA PRO A 150 -21.46 -29.46 2.10
C PRO A 150 -22.34 -29.31 0.85
N GLN A 151 -22.72 -28.09 0.51
CA GLN A 151 -23.38 -27.78 -0.75
C GLN A 151 -22.34 -27.88 -1.88
N ASP A 152 -22.77 -28.26 -3.08
CA ASP A 152 -21.90 -28.24 -4.27
C ASP A 152 -21.57 -26.77 -4.63
N GLY A 153 -20.51 -26.23 -4.01
CA GLY A 153 -20.05 -24.86 -4.25
C GLY A 153 -19.52 -24.66 -5.67
N THR A 154 -19.40 -23.42 -6.07
CA THR A 154 -18.81 -23.04 -7.36
C THR A 154 -17.31 -23.35 -7.37
N GLU A 155 -16.79 -23.84 -8.48
CA GLU A 155 -15.36 -24.02 -8.67
C GLU A 155 -14.74 -22.75 -9.26
N TYR A 156 -13.67 -22.30 -8.62
CA TYR A 156 -12.86 -21.17 -9.07
C TYR A 156 -11.43 -21.61 -9.31
N THR A 157 -10.88 -21.20 -10.44
CA THR A 157 -9.48 -21.46 -10.78
C THR A 157 -8.68 -20.16 -10.70
N PHE A 158 -7.57 -20.21 -9.98
CA PHE A 158 -6.64 -19.09 -9.80
C PHE A 158 -5.30 -19.43 -10.43
N LYS A 159 -4.66 -18.47 -11.08
CA LYS A 159 -3.23 -18.56 -11.37
C LYS A 159 -2.44 -18.49 -10.06
N ARG A 160 -1.34 -19.20 -9.96
CA ARG A 160 -0.45 -19.09 -8.80
C ARG A 160 0.56 -17.99 -9.07
N ALA A 161 0.57 -16.97 -8.19
CA ALA A 161 1.52 -15.88 -8.29
C ALA A 161 2.94 -16.36 -7.98
N SER A 162 3.90 -15.93 -8.78
CA SER A 162 5.33 -16.20 -8.53
C SER A 162 5.87 -15.54 -7.26
N TYR A 163 5.16 -14.52 -6.76
CA TYR A 163 5.50 -13.75 -5.56
C TYR A 163 4.78 -14.24 -4.29
N GLY A 164 3.91 -15.25 -4.44
CA GLY A 164 3.09 -15.78 -3.36
C GLY A 164 3.76 -16.89 -2.54
N PHE A 165 3.05 -17.35 -1.51
CA PHE A 165 3.51 -18.41 -0.60
C PHE A 165 2.40 -19.39 -0.30
N ASP A 166 2.80 -20.66 -0.19
CA ASP A 166 1.97 -21.70 0.40
C ASP A 166 2.33 -21.83 1.89
N ILE A 167 1.31 -21.93 2.73
CA ILE A 167 1.42 -22.30 4.14
C ILE A 167 0.71 -23.65 4.28
N GLY A 168 1.51 -24.70 4.48
CA GLY A 168 1.10 -26.08 4.34
C GLY A 168 1.40 -26.67 2.96
N GLU A 169 0.87 -27.84 2.69
CA GLU A 169 1.05 -28.59 1.42
C GLU A 169 -0.29 -28.70 0.68
N PRO A 170 -0.58 -27.79 -0.28
CA PRO A 170 -1.82 -27.86 -1.03
C PRO A 170 -1.93 -29.16 -1.83
N ALA A 171 -2.99 -29.92 -1.59
CA ALA A 171 -3.24 -31.20 -2.28
C ALA A 171 -4.73 -31.36 -2.61
N VAL A 172 -5.03 -32.11 -3.68
CA VAL A 172 -6.42 -32.41 -4.05
C VAL A 172 -7.13 -33.13 -2.91
N GLY A 173 -8.30 -32.66 -2.52
CA GLY A 173 -9.10 -33.15 -1.41
C GLY A 173 -8.77 -32.53 -0.06
N THR A 174 -7.79 -31.62 0.05
CA THR A 174 -7.57 -30.81 1.25
C THR A 174 -8.35 -29.50 1.15
N TYR A 175 -8.69 -28.91 2.30
CA TYR A 175 -9.32 -27.60 2.38
C TYR A 175 -8.25 -26.51 2.55
N ALA A 176 -8.50 -25.35 1.96
CA ALA A 176 -7.59 -24.22 2.07
C ALA A 176 -8.32 -22.88 1.96
N GLN A 177 -7.74 -21.87 2.59
CA GLN A 177 -8.03 -20.47 2.35
C GLN A 177 -7.10 -19.95 1.24
N ILE A 178 -7.69 -19.36 0.22
CA ILE A 178 -6.98 -18.77 -0.92
C ILE A 178 -7.13 -17.26 -0.86
N LEU A 179 -6.03 -16.54 -0.75
CA LEU A 179 -6.01 -15.09 -0.95
C LEU A 179 -5.61 -14.79 -2.39
N TYR A 180 -6.34 -13.88 -3.03
CA TYR A 180 -6.17 -13.61 -4.45
C TYR A 180 -6.28 -12.10 -4.78
N ILE A 181 -5.82 -11.74 -5.96
CA ILE A 181 -5.97 -10.43 -6.59
C ILE A 181 -6.77 -10.62 -7.87
N GLY A 182 -7.58 -9.62 -8.22
CA GLY A 182 -8.47 -9.65 -9.37
C GLY A 182 -9.92 -9.92 -8.99
N GLU A 183 -10.75 -10.15 -10.00
CA GLU A 183 -12.16 -10.45 -9.83
C GLU A 183 -12.37 -11.97 -9.68
N LEU A 184 -13.19 -12.39 -8.73
CA LEU A 184 -13.49 -13.80 -8.50
C LEU A 184 -14.12 -14.45 -9.75
N GLY A 185 -13.50 -15.54 -10.22
CA GLY A 185 -13.94 -16.25 -11.41
C GLY A 185 -13.43 -15.66 -12.73
N ALA A 186 -12.66 -14.59 -12.71
CA ALA A 186 -11.99 -14.07 -13.89
C ALA A 186 -10.78 -14.93 -14.28
N ASP A 187 -10.46 -15.01 -15.57
CA ASP A 187 -9.33 -15.81 -16.09
C ASP A 187 -7.95 -15.32 -15.60
N ASP A 188 -7.87 -14.09 -15.11
CA ASP A 188 -6.65 -13.45 -14.59
C ASP A 188 -6.60 -13.37 -13.06
N ALA A 189 -7.62 -13.87 -12.36
CA ALA A 189 -7.59 -14.00 -10.91
C ALA A 189 -6.34 -14.77 -10.46
N THR A 190 -5.53 -14.14 -9.60
CA THR A 190 -4.20 -14.65 -9.25
C THR A 190 -4.09 -14.85 -7.74
N CYS A 191 -3.88 -16.08 -7.30
CA CYS A 191 -3.69 -16.36 -5.89
C CYS A 191 -2.23 -16.07 -5.47
N PHE A 192 -2.07 -15.39 -4.33
CA PHE A 192 -0.76 -15.06 -3.76
C PHE A 192 -0.51 -15.73 -2.40
N ARG A 193 -1.54 -16.34 -1.79
CA ARG A 193 -1.37 -17.10 -0.56
C ARG A 193 -2.36 -18.25 -0.53
N ILE A 194 -1.84 -19.43 -0.21
CA ILE A 194 -2.61 -20.64 0.06
C ILE A 194 -2.34 -21.04 1.50
N LEU A 195 -3.37 -21.13 2.33
CA LEU A 195 -3.28 -21.61 3.72
C LEU A 195 -4.13 -22.86 3.83
N THR A 196 -3.48 -24.01 4.03
CA THR A 196 -4.19 -25.29 4.21
C THR A 196 -4.76 -25.40 5.62
N ASP A 197 -5.85 -26.15 5.77
CA ASP A 197 -6.61 -26.29 7.03
C ASP A 197 -5.75 -26.74 8.21
N ASP A 198 -4.81 -27.65 7.97
CA ASP A 198 -3.90 -28.16 9.00
C ASP A 198 -2.91 -27.13 9.53
N MET A 199 -2.78 -25.98 8.85
CA MET A 199 -1.89 -24.88 9.22
C MET A 199 -2.63 -23.64 9.77
N MET A 200 -3.96 -23.67 9.89
CA MET A 200 -4.73 -22.52 10.36
C MET A 200 -4.40 -22.06 11.78
N ASP A 201 -4.00 -22.98 12.64
CA ASP A 201 -3.59 -22.69 14.02
C ASP A 201 -2.07 -22.43 14.15
N ASP A 202 -1.30 -22.48 13.06
CA ASP A 202 0.14 -22.20 13.07
C ASP A 202 0.36 -20.67 13.09
N PRO A 203 1.33 -20.16 13.88
CA PRO A 203 1.65 -18.71 13.88
C PRO A 203 1.97 -18.13 12.50
N ALA A 204 2.43 -18.95 11.54
CA ALA A 204 2.64 -18.52 10.17
C ALA A 204 1.32 -18.16 9.45
N SER A 205 0.17 -18.64 9.94
CA SER A 205 -1.15 -18.35 9.35
C SER A 205 -1.50 -16.87 9.38
N ASP A 206 -0.94 -16.10 10.33
CA ASP A 206 -1.19 -14.65 10.45
C ASP A 206 -0.22 -13.81 9.60
N VAL A 207 0.74 -14.46 8.90
CA VAL A 207 1.72 -13.73 8.09
C VAL A 207 1.22 -13.54 6.67
N TYR A 208 1.07 -12.30 6.28
CA TYR A 208 0.86 -11.88 4.89
C TYR A 208 2.19 -11.40 4.32
N ALA A 209 2.62 -11.96 3.21
CA ALA A 209 3.88 -11.59 2.61
C ALA A 209 3.89 -11.79 1.09
N VAL A 210 4.78 -11.08 0.42
CA VAL A 210 5.09 -11.25 -1.00
C VAL A 210 6.60 -11.15 -1.22
N GLN A 211 7.08 -11.69 -2.33
CA GLN A 211 8.50 -11.61 -2.66
C GLN A 211 8.73 -11.03 -4.06
N GLY A 212 9.84 -10.33 -4.20
CA GLY A 212 10.24 -9.70 -5.45
C GLY A 212 11.59 -9.00 -5.31
N THR A 213 11.95 -8.21 -6.30
CA THR A 213 13.13 -7.34 -6.22
C THR A 213 12.70 -5.97 -5.72
N LEU A 214 13.29 -5.47 -4.63
CA LEU A 214 13.10 -4.11 -4.17
C LEU A 214 13.86 -3.18 -5.13
N THR A 215 13.16 -2.54 -6.05
CA THR A 215 13.77 -1.76 -7.15
C THR A 215 14.07 -0.33 -6.75
N LYS A 216 13.28 0.23 -5.82
CA LYS A 216 13.32 1.65 -5.46
C LYS A 216 12.82 1.85 -4.03
N LEU A 217 13.38 2.86 -3.37
CA LEU A 217 12.86 3.49 -2.16
C LEU A 217 12.77 4.99 -2.43
N GLU A 218 11.61 5.59 -2.25
CA GLU A 218 11.35 7.01 -2.50
C GLU A 218 10.24 7.48 -1.55
N ASP A 219 10.48 8.57 -0.82
CA ASP A 219 9.54 9.16 0.12
C ASP A 219 8.89 8.12 1.06
N ASP A 220 9.74 7.32 1.71
CA ASP A 220 9.35 6.25 2.63
C ASP A 220 8.43 5.17 2.02
N VAL A 221 8.41 5.04 0.69
CA VAL A 221 7.71 3.97 -0.02
C VAL A 221 8.71 3.11 -0.79
N VAL A 222 8.65 1.80 -0.56
CA VAL A 222 9.40 0.80 -1.32
C VAL A 222 8.58 0.30 -2.50
N TYR A 223 9.24 0.09 -3.63
CA TYR A 223 8.69 -0.49 -4.85
C TYR A 223 9.23 -1.91 -5.02
N LEU A 224 8.33 -2.88 -4.95
CA LEU A 224 8.63 -4.29 -5.08
C LEU A 224 8.21 -4.78 -6.46
N GLN A 225 9.17 -5.10 -7.32
CA GLN A 225 8.92 -5.69 -8.63
C GLN A 225 8.93 -7.21 -8.53
N CYS A 226 7.82 -7.85 -8.86
CA CYS A 226 7.69 -9.29 -8.90
C CYS A 226 8.15 -9.89 -10.23
N ASP A 227 8.41 -11.20 -10.25
CA ASP A 227 8.95 -11.89 -11.43
C ASP A 227 7.95 -11.92 -12.61
N ASP A 228 6.65 -11.78 -12.35
CA ASP A 228 5.56 -11.68 -13.35
C ASP A 228 5.26 -10.25 -13.83
N ALA A 229 6.16 -9.31 -13.54
CA ALA A 229 6.04 -7.88 -13.81
C ALA A 229 5.00 -7.13 -12.96
N THR A 230 4.35 -7.75 -11.98
CA THR A 230 3.52 -7.05 -11.00
C THR A 230 4.41 -6.18 -10.12
N GLU A 231 3.98 -4.94 -9.84
CA GLU A 231 4.65 -4.03 -8.91
C GLU A 231 3.73 -3.77 -7.72
N PHE A 232 4.27 -3.96 -6.52
CA PHE A 232 3.62 -3.56 -5.28
C PHE A 232 4.39 -2.41 -4.63
N LYS A 233 3.65 -1.59 -3.88
CA LYS A 233 4.21 -0.48 -3.11
C LYS A 233 3.90 -0.68 -1.64
N PHE A 234 4.91 -0.43 -0.80
CA PHE A 234 4.75 -0.57 0.65
C PHE A 234 5.32 0.65 1.35
N SER A 235 4.54 1.22 2.25
CA SER A 235 5.02 2.27 3.16
C SER A 235 5.92 1.66 4.23
N VAL A 236 7.06 2.30 4.47
CA VAL A 236 7.98 2.03 5.58
C VAL A 236 8.04 3.24 6.52
N SER A 237 7.08 4.14 6.39
CA SER A 237 6.99 5.37 7.18
C SER A 237 6.81 5.08 8.67
N GLY A 238 7.48 5.88 9.51
CA GLY A 238 7.36 5.81 10.97
C GLY A 238 8.18 4.72 11.65
N ASP A 239 8.95 3.92 10.90
CA ASP A 239 9.85 2.90 11.47
C ASP A 239 11.28 3.06 10.91
N ASP A 240 12.18 3.65 11.72
CA ASP A 240 13.58 3.91 11.34
C ASP A 240 14.34 2.61 11.00
N GLN A 241 14.03 1.48 11.65
CA GLN A 241 14.69 0.21 11.38
C GLN A 241 14.23 -0.34 10.03
N LEU A 242 12.94 -0.30 9.77
CA LEU A 242 12.36 -0.76 8.50
C LEU A 242 12.86 0.08 7.33
N LEU A 243 12.97 1.41 7.51
CA LEU A 243 13.56 2.32 6.53
C LEU A 243 15.03 1.99 6.25
N SER A 244 15.80 1.69 7.31
CA SER A 244 17.20 1.25 7.19
C SER A 244 17.33 -0.08 6.43
N ASP A 245 16.46 -1.06 6.75
CA ASP A 245 16.43 -2.37 6.10
C ASP A 245 16.05 -2.23 4.63
N ALA A 246 15.06 -1.40 4.31
CA ALA A 246 14.67 -1.06 2.95
C ALA A 246 15.83 -0.45 2.16
N THR A 247 16.50 0.56 2.74
CA THR A 247 17.67 1.22 2.12
C THR A 247 18.77 0.22 1.79
N ALA A 248 19.08 -0.69 2.71
CA ALA A 248 20.10 -1.73 2.52
C ALA A 248 19.69 -2.82 1.53
N ALA A 249 18.40 -2.95 1.24
CA ALA A 249 17.83 -3.99 0.39
C ALA A 249 17.55 -3.54 -1.04
N VAL A 250 17.71 -2.26 -1.39
CA VAL A 250 17.52 -1.78 -2.78
C VAL A 250 18.38 -2.59 -3.76
N GLY A 251 17.76 -3.07 -4.83
CA GLY A 251 18.37 -3.91 -5.85
C GLY A 251 18.47 -5.40 -5.50
N LYS A 252 17.98 -5.82 -4.32
CA LYS A 252 18.02 -7.23 -3.89
C LYS A 252 16.66 -7.88 -3.99
N LYS A 253 16.64 -9.22 -4.07
CA LYS A 253 15.43 -10.01 -3.89
C LYS A 253 15.09 -10.04 -2.40
N VAL A 254 13.85 -9.68 -2.08
CA VAL A 254 13.34 -9.58 -0.70
C VAL A 254 12.00 -10.29 -0.56
N LYS A 255 11.70 -10.67 0.67
CA LYS A 255 10.36 -10.96 1.16
C LYS A 255 9.91 -9.78 2.01
N ILE A 256 8.77 -9.20 1.68
CA ILE A 256 8.11 -8.16 2.49
C ILE A 256 6.89 -8.76 3.14
N SER A 257 6.81 -8.72 4.48
CA SER A 257 5.55 -8.94 5.18
C SER A 257 4.81 -7.61 5.36
N PHE A 258 3.49 -7.67 5.42
CA PHE A 258 2.62 -6.50 5.49
C PHE A 258 1.41 -6.78 6.39
N VAL A 259 0.75 -5.74 6.89
CA VAL A 259 -0.31 -5.84 7.92
C VAL A 259 -1.72 -5.56 7.40
N ASP A 260 -1.87 -4.95 6.23
CA ASP A 260 -3.14 -4.60 5.61
C ASP A 260 -3.41 -5.41 4.33
N SER A 261 -3.87 -4.79 3.27
CA SER A 261 -4.30 -5.50 2.06
C SER A 261 -3.47 -5.10 0.84
N LEU A 262 -3.13 -6.07 -0.03
CA LEU A 262 -2.56 -5.79 -1.35
C LEU A 262 -3.54 -5.10 -2.33
N ARG A 263 -4.79 -4.86 -1.92
CA ARG A 263 -5.76 -4.07 -2.67
C ARG A 263 -5.52 -2.56 -2.52
N MET A 264 -4.70 -2.17 -1.55
CA MET A 264 -4.33 -0.77 -1.33
C MET A 264 -3.28 -0.33 -2.36
N ARG A 265 -3.32 0.97 -2.74
CA ARG A 265 -2.29 1.58 -3.61
C ARG A 265 -0.89 1.49 -3.01
N VAL A 266 -0.82 1.63 -1.71
CA VAL A 266 0.40 1.49 -0.90
C VAL A 266 0.01 0.75 0.38
N ALA A 267 0.46 -0.50 0.52
CA ALA A 267 0.23 -1.29 1.73
C ALA A 267 1.27 -0.93 2.80
N THR A 268 1.04 -1.31 4.06
CA THR A 268 1.98 -1.04 5.15
C THR A 268 2.92 -2.22 5.33
N ALA A 269 4.22 -2.01 5.16
CA ALA A 269 5.22 -3.03 5.45
C ALA A 269 5.33 -3.27 6.95
N ASP A 270 5.49 -4.55 7.34
CA ASP A 270 5.78 -5.00 8.69
C ASP A 270 7.24 -5.46 8.82
N SER A 271 7.78 -6.13 7.81
CA SER A 271 9.18 -6.50 7.78
C SER A 271 9.73 -6.63 6.35
N ILE A 272 11.05 -6.45 6.20
CA ILE A 272 11.77 -6.65 4.94
C ILE A 272 12.93 -7.62 5.21
N THR A 273 12.93 -8.75 4.53
CA THR A 273 13.98 -9.77 4.67
C THR A 273 14.59 -10.08 3.31
N VAL A 274 15.92 -9.97 3.19
CA VAL A 274 16.64 -10.35 1.97
C VAL A 274 16.56 -11.86 1.77
N VAL A 275 16.15 -12.29 0.58
CA VAL A 275 16.09 -13.71 0.17
C VAL A 275 17.33 -14.00 -0.65
N GLU A 276 18.05 -15.09 -0.32
CA GLU A 276 19.26 -15.51 -1.05
C GLU A 276 18.92 -16.15 -2.40
#